data_53f910f146cabee462c7ef3531ada033
#
_entry.id   53f910f146cabee462c7ef3531ada033
#
_cell.length_a   1.000
_cell.length_b   1.000
_cell.length_c   1.000
_cell.angle_alpha   90.00
_cell.angle_beta   90.00
_cell.angle_gamma   90.00
#
_symmetry.space_group_name_H-M   'P 1'
#
loop_
_entity.id
_entity.type
_entity.pdbx_description
1 polymer ?
#
loop_
_entity_poly.entity_id
_entity_poly.type
_entity_poly.pdbx_seq_one_letter_code
_entity_poly.pdbx_strand_id
1 'polypeptide(L)'
;MKRTILTAVSLLILFVLPPHLSAGPQSWQQAQKIAERIGCWAKNSVAPMTPGNVFLKMGDKETVVPLKLTNWGDTEVTSISYTFYYTDKQVSEGPFVLNFDQPLKDGETREVKIPIKPGQKLGKEELLFNIPQVNGQYNEASAGYAYLTCCTVNKMPHKRVLVEDYAGMWCWHCPIGLVATDAIARMYPDDVVAVSVHKTDDISKVVSRWVYEGLIDRYAVTVPAVWVARDNKAAGFDITDAANYVEGWSQVKGMVYNHVAIESQGMDNGLEDSKMTDFRADEVKTHSTTFEGVNKYSVIRDRSKIEIAAVLFNTKTGKIENAARCSVRNHGTTGIRPNLVQEQKKPEGIYDMQGRKVNGKPTPGIYIVNGKKTVIR
;
A
#
# COMPACT_ATOMS: atom_id res chain seq x y z
N MET A 1 -43.98 -21.04 -16.70
CA MET A 1 -43.21 -22.25 -16.92
C MET A 1 -41.70 -22.02 -17.21
N LYS A 2 -41.27 -20.92 -17.87
CA LYS A 2 -39.83 -20.69 -18.19
C LYS A 2 -38.94 -20.39 -16.96
N ARG A 3 -39.49 -19.78 -15.90
CA ARG A 3 -38.70 -19.42 -14.69
C ARG A 3 -38.35 -20.64 -13.79
N THR A 4 -39.19 -21.69 -13.81
CA THR A 4 -38.98 -22.88 -12.98
C THR A 4 -37.89 -23.80 -13.55
N ILE A 5 -37.68 -23.75 -14.87
CA ILE A 5 -36.65 -24.56 -15.54
C ILE A 5 -35.25 -23.96 -15.29
N LEU A 6 -35.16 -22.61 -15.23
CA LEU A 6 -33.88 -21.92 -14.97
C LEU A 6 -33.33 -22.23 -13.55
N THR A 7 -34.25 -22.28 -12.56
CA THR A 7 -33.87 -22.61 -11.17
C THR A 7 -33.45 -24.10 -11.04
N ALA A 8 -34.06 -25.01 -11.79
CA ALA A 8 -33.69 -26.40 -11.79
C ALA A 8 -32.34 -26.68 -12.48
N VAL A 9 -32.02 -25.96 -13.56
CA VAL A 9 -30.72 -26.07 -14.26
C VAL A 9 -29.60 -25.50 -13.42
N SER A 10 -29.82 -24.38 -12.72
CA SER A 10 -28.83 -23.84 -11.79
C SER A 10 -28.53 -24.76 -10.61
N LEU A 11 -29.53 -25.49 -10.13
CA LEU A 11 -29.36 -26.46 -9.05
C LEU A 11 -28.63 -27.73 -9.53
N LEU A 12 -28.86 -28.18 -10.79
CA LEU A 12 -28.22 -29.36 -11.36
C LEU A 12 -26.72 -29.16 -11.63
N ILE A 13 -26.32 -27.93 -12.02
CA ILE A 13 -24.90 -27.59 -12.24
C ILE A 13 -24.11 -27.60 -10.93
N LEU A 14 -24.72 -27.22 -9.81
CA LEU A 14 -24.10 -27.27 -8.48
C LEU A 14 -23.83 -28.72 -8.00
N PHE A 15 -24.58 -29.71 -8.47
CA PHE A 15 -24.41 -31.15 -8.08
C PHE A 15 -23.42 -31.93 -8.96
N VAL A 16 -23.04 -31.41 -10.13
CA VAL A 16 -22.11 -32.07 -11.08
C VAL A 16 -20.67 -31.61 -10.92
N LEU A 17 -20.42 -30.56 -10.12
CA LEU A 17 -19.06 -30.11 -9.85
C LEU A 17 -18.37 -31.02 -8.82
N PRO A 18 -17.19 -31.59 -9.14
CA PRO A 18 -16.48 -32.44 -8.21
C PRO A 18 -16.16 -31.70 -6.90
N PRO A 19 -16.22 -32.39 -5.74
CA PRO A 19 -16.10 -31.76 -4.42
C PRO A 19 -14.71 -31.12 -4.08
N HIS A 20 -13.80 -31.06 -5.03
CA HIS A 20 -12.44 -30.54 -4.84
C HIS A 20 -12.20 -29.18 -5.45
N LEU A 21 -13.17 -28.53 -6.05
CA LEU A 21 -13.08 -27.14 -6.45
C LEU A 21 -13.42 -26.26 -5.24
N SER A 22 -12.41 -26.00 -4.39
CA SER A 22 -12.48 -24.87 -3.48
C SER A 22 -12.62 -23.63 -4.38
N ALA A 23 -13.82 -23.08 -4.44
CA ALA A 23 -14.17 -22.01 -5.33
C ALA A 23 -13.48 -20.72 -4.88
N GLY A 24 -12.25 -20.49 -5.33
CA GLY A 24 -11.65 -19.17 -5.35
C GLY A 24 -12.41 -18.24 -6.33
N PRO A 25 -12.22 -16.92 -6.26
CA PRO A 25 -12.88 -15.95 -7.15
C PRO A 25 -12.80 -16.33 -8.65
N GLN A 26 -11.71 -16.95 -9.08
CA GLN A 26 -11.52 -17.40 -10.47
C GLN A 26 -12.42 -18.57 -10.88
N SER A 27 -12.76 -19.47 -9.96
CA SER A 27 -13.62 -20.61 -10.28
C SER A 27 -15.09 -20.22 -10.40
N TRP A 28 -15.52 -19.19 -9.63
CA TRP A 28 -16.86 -18.63 -9.80
C TRP A 28 -17.02 -17.88 -11.13
N GLN A 29 -16.00 -17.14 -11.55
CA GLN A 29 -15.98 -16.46 -12.84
C GLN A 29 -16.02 -17.46 -14.01
N GLN A 30 -15.29 -18.57 -13.93
CA GLN A 30 -15.36 -19.63 -14.93
C GLN A 30 -16.71 -20.34 -14.94
N ALA A 31 -17.29 -20.62 -13.76
CA ALA A 31 -18.63 -21.23 -13.68
C ALA A 31 -19.71 -20.28 -14.23
N GLN A 32 -19.61 -19.00 -13.96
CA GLN A 32 -20.51 -17.99 -14.52
C GLN A 32 -20.38 -17.92 -16.04
N LYS A 33 -19.16 -17.90 -16.57
CA LYS A 33 -18.88 -17.94 -18.01
C LYS A 33 -19.47 -19.18 -18.70
N ILE A 34 -19.32 -20.36 -18.07
CA ILE A 34 -19.92 -21.60 -18.56
C ILE A 34 -21.45 -21.52 -18.52
N ALA A 35 -22.04 -21.00 -17.44
CA ALA A 35 -23.47 -20.82 -17.33
C ALA A 35 -24.04 -19.83 -18.34
N GLU A 36 -23.35 -18.73 -18.61
CA GLU A 36 -23.69 -17.75 -19.63
C GLU A 36 -23.59 -18.33 -21.03
N ARG A 37 -22.55 -19.11 -21.33
CA ARG A 37 -22.39 -19.82 -22.61
C ARG A 37 -23.42 -20.92 -22.86
N ILE A 38 -23.88 -21.59 -21.80
CA ILE A 38 -24.88 -22.68 -21.94
C ILE A 38 -26.31 -22.09 -21.96
N GLY A 39 -26.56 -21.00 -21.26
CA GLY A 39 -27.90 -20.53 -20.99
C GLY A 39 -28.39 -19.32 -21.80
N CYS A 40 -27.50 -18.43 -22.18
CA CYS A 40 -27.83 -17.20 -22.89
C CYS A 40 -26.70 -16.87 -23.86
N TRP A 41 -26.99 -16.83 -25.10
CA TRP A 41 -26.06 -16.41 -26.17
C TRP A 41 -25.83 -14.89 -26.06
N ALA A 42 -25.17 -14.45 -24.98
CA ALA A 42 -24.85 -13.04 -24.76
C ALA A 42 -23.84 -12.60 -25.82
N LYS A 43 -24.24 -11.66 -26.65
CA LYS A 43 -23.37 -11.09 -27.67
C LYS A 43 -22.54 -9.95 -27.09
N ASN A 44 -23.19 -9.04 -26.38
CA ASN A 44 -22.59 -7.81 -25.84
C ASN A 44 -22.66 -7.88 -24.32
N SER A 45 -21.64 -8.46 -23.67
CA SER A 45 -21.66 -8.69 -22.23
C SER A 45 -20.34 -8.29 -21.62
N VAL A 46 -20.30 -7.12 -20.94
CA VAL A 46 -19.12 -6.63 -20.24
C VAL A 46 -19.45 -6.40 -18.77
N ALA A 47 -18.65 -6.99 -17.90
CA ALA A 47 -18.76 -6.82 -16.47
C ALA A 47 -17.52 -6.15 -15.88
N PRO A 48 -17.67 -5.12 -15.02
CA PRO A 48 -16.59 -4.55 -14.25
C PRO A 48 -16.29 -5.41 -13.03
N MET A 49 -15.02 -5.49 -12.66
CA MET A 49 -14.62 -6.06 -11.38
C MET A 49 -14.64 -4.97 -10.31
N THR A 50 -15.21 -5.28 -9.15
CA THR A 50 -15.22 -4.37 -8.01
C THR A 50 -13.78 -4.14 -7.53
N PRO A 51 -13.25 -2.91 -7.60
CA PRO A 51 -11.96 -2.59 -7.01
C PRO A 51 -12.08 -2.54 -5.49
N GLY A 52 -10.95 -2.49 -4.81
CA GLY A 52 -10.94 -2.11 -3.39
C GLY A 52 -11.29 -0.63 -3.18
N ASN A 53 -10.87 -0.07 -2.04
CA ASN A 53 -11.05 1.37 -1.79
C ASN A 53 -10.32 2.20 -2.85
N VAL A 54 -11.02 3.19 -3.40
CA VAL A 54 -10.50 4.17 -4.36
C VAL A 54 -10.18 5.45 -3.63
N PHE A 55 -8.93 5.89 -3.64
CA PHE A 55 -8.52 7.12 -2.98
C PHE A 55 -8.52 8.28 -3.99
N LEU A 56 -9.18 9.37 -3.63
CA LEU A 56 -9.34 10.57 -4.45
C LEU A 56 -8.86 11.78 -3.64
N LYS A 57 -7.99 12.60 -4.23
CA LYS A 57 -7.49 13.79 -3.52
C LYS A 57 -8.49 14.93 -3.66
N MET A 58 -8.91 15.48 -2.54
CA MET A 58 -9.80 16.65 -2.50
C MET A 58 -9.16 17.85 -3.22
N GLY A 59 -9.95 18.52 -4.06
CA GLY A 59 -9.49 19.66 -4.85
C GLY A 59 -8.93 19.32 -6.23
N ASP A 60 -8.63 18.05 -6.51
CA ASP A 60 -8.30 17.64 -7.87
C ASP A 60 -9.56 17.69 -8.75
N LYS A 61 -9.38 17.99 -10.03
CA LYS A 61 -10.49 18.01 -11.00
C LYS A 61 -11.09 16.61 -11.16
N GLU A 62 -10.21 15.62 -11.29
CA GLU A 62 -10.54 14.19 -11.42
C GLU A 62 -9.28 13.37 -11.09
N THR A 63 -9.49 12.12 -10.70
CA THR A 63 -8.42 11.12 -10.50
C THR A 63 -8.68 9.97 -11.45
N VAL A 64 -7.66 9.55 -12.17
CA VAL A 64 -7.73 8.39 -13.06
C VAL A 64 -7.61 7.11 -12.24
N VAL A 65 -8.66 6.31 -12.25
CA VAL A 65 -8.78 5.07 -11.47
C VAL A 65 -8.68 3.86 -12.39
N PRO A 66 -7.79 2.89 -12.12
CA PRO A 66 -7.76 1.65 -12.87
C PRO A 66 -8.93 0.75 -12.49
N LEU A 67 -9.75 0.37 -13.47
CA LEU A 67 -10.81 -0.63 -13.32
C LEU A 67 -10.57 -1.79 -14.27
N LYS A 68 -10.83 -3.01 -13.84
CA LYS A 68 -10.76 -4.19 -14.69
C LYS A 68 -12.14 -4.48 -15.27
N LEU A 69 -12.21 -4.64 -16.59
CA LEU A 69 -13.40 -5.03 -17.31
C LEU A 69 -13.16 -6.38 -17.98
N THR A 70 -14.16 -7.27 -17.90
CA THR A 70 -14.10 -8.57 -18.58
C THR A 70 -15.19 -8.64 -19.64
N ASN A 71 -14.84 -9.00 -20.86
CA ASN A 71 -15.79 -9.34 -21.91
C ASN A 71 -16.27 -10.79 -21.73
N TRP A 72 -17.52 -10.96 -21.42
CA TRP A 72 -18.18 -12.27 -21.28
C TRP A 72 -19.05 -12.61 -22.50
N GLY A 73 -19.11 -11.72 -23.50
CA GLY A 73 -19.89 -11.88 -24.71
C GLY A 73 -19.04 -12.43 -25.87
N ASP A 74 -19.73 -12.97 -26.86
CA ASP A 74 -19.10 -13.53 -28.07
C ASP A 74 -18.60 -12.44 -29.03
N THR A 75 -19.02 -11.18 -28.85
CA THR A 75 -18.64 -10.06 -29.73
C THR A 75 -17.41 -9.35 -29.16
N GLU A 76 -16.44 -9.06 -30.02
CA GLU A 76 -15.33 -8.19 -29.67
C GLU A 76 -15.85 -6.79 -29.29
N VAL A 77 -15.37 -6.25 -28.15
CA VAL A 77 -15.85 -4.97 -27.65
C VAL A 77 -14.91 -3.85 -28.09
N THR A 78 -15.46 -2.94 -28.89
CA THR A 78 -14.75 -1.75 -29.38
C THR A 78 -15.05 -0.51 -28.55
N SER A 79 -16.20 -0.48 -27.86
CA SER A 79 -16.58 0.64 -26.99
C SER A 79 -17.56 0.21 -25.90
N ILE A 80 -17.56 0.96 -24.81
CA ILE A 80 -18.60 0.89 -23.78
C ILE A 80 -19.15 2.29 -23.51
N SER A 81 -20.43 2.35 -23.17
CA SER A 81 -21.03 3.51 -22.53
C SER A 81 -21.15 3.23 -21.05
N TYR A 82 -20.78 4.18 -20.20
CA TYR A 82 -20.84 4.00 -18.76
C TYR A 82 -21.42 5.24 -18.05
N THR A 83 -21.98 5.01 -16.89
CA THR A 83 -22.54 6.04 -16.01
C THR A 83 -22.04 5.87 -14.59
N PHE A 84 -22.06 6.97 -13.84
CA PHE A 84 -21.88 6.95 -12.40
C PHE A 84 -23.20 7.29 -11.71
N TYR A 85 -23.45 6.64 -10.57
CA TYR A 85 -24.50 7.03 -9.65
C TYR A 85 -23.92 7.18 -8.26
N TYR A 86 -23.93 8.40 -7.74
CA TYR A 86 -23.48 8.73 -6.39
C TYR A 86 -24.60 8.43 -5.42
N THR A 87 -24.44 7.35 -4.65
CA THR A 87 -25.52 6.86 -3.78
C THR A 87 -25.90 7.85 -2.68
N ASP A 88 -24.90 8.52 -2.11
CA ASP A 88 -25.11 9.49 -1.01
C ASP A 88 -25.79 10.78 -1.47
N LYS A 89 -25.56 11.19 -2.72
CA LYS A 89 -26.11 12.42 -3.30
C LYS A 89 -27.35 12.17 -4.17
N GLN A 90 -27.62 10.91 -4.51
CA GLN A 90 -28.66 10.50 -5.45
C GLN A 90 -28.54 11.21 -6.83
N VAL A 91 -27.32 11.37 -7.31
CA VAL A 91 -27.02 12.06 -8.58
C VAL A 91 -26.38 11.09 -9.55
N SER A 92 -26.82 11.11 -10.80
CA SER A 92 -26.22 10.38 -11.91
C SER A 92 -25.37 11.31 -12.75
N GLU A 93 -24.22 10.81 -13.23
CA GLU A 93 -23.36 11.46 -14.23
C GLU A 93 -23.17 10.54 -15.44
N GLY A 94 -23.08 11.13 -16.61
CA GLY A 94 -22.92 10.42 -17.88
C GLY A 94 -24.21 10.47 -18.73
N PRO A 95 -24.34 9.62 -19.78
CA PRO A 95 -23.37 8.58 -20.14
C PRO A 95 -22.07 9.13 -20.72
N PHE A 96 -20.98 8.45 -20.37
CA PHE A 96 -19.65 8.64 -20.96
C PHE A 96 -19.33 7.50 -21.92
N VAL A 97 -18.47 7.73 -22.91
CA VAL A 97 -18.04 6.68 -23.85
C VAL A 97 -16.54 6.42 -23.68
N LEU A 98 -16.18 5.15 -23.55
CA LEU A 98 -14.82 4.68 -23.59
C LEU A 98 -14.64 3.82 -24.86
N ASN A 99 -13.76 4.26 -25.74
CA ASN A 99 -13.36 3.50 -26.94
C ASN A 99 -12.07 2.73 -26.62
N PHE A 100 -11.97 1.52 -27.12
CA PHE A 100 -10.79 0.68 -27.00
C PHE A 100 -9.93 0.80 -28.25
N ASP A 101 -8.65 1.13 -28.10
CA ASP A 101 -7.67 1.16 -29.22
C ASP A 101 -7.52 -0.22 -29.87
N GLN A 102 -7.60 -1.25 -29.06
CA GLN A 102 -7.66 -2.64 -29.50
C GLN A 102 -8.95 -3.27 -28.94
N PRO A 103 -9.75 -3.95 -29.76
CA PRO A 103 -10.98 -4.58 -29.26
C PRO A 103 -10.71 -5.53 -28.09
N LEU A 104 -11.61 -5.56 -27.13
CA LEU A 104 -11.57 -6.48 -26.00
C LEU A 104 -12.20 -7.81 -26.43
N LYS A 105 -11.41 -8.86 -26.53
CA LYS A 105 -11.85 -10.17 -27.05
C LYS A 105 -12.69 -10.93 -26.04
N ASP A 106 -13.44 -11.94 -26.52
CA ASP A 106 -14.17 -12.86 -25.67
C ASP A 106 -13.28 -13.45 -24.59
N GLY A 107 -13.73 -13.37 -23.34
CA GLY A 107 -13.05 -13.84 -22.15
C GLY A 107 -11.85 -13.01 -21.72
N GLU A 108 -11.50 -11.97 -22.46
CA GLU A 108 -10.39 -11.08 -22.08
C GLU A 108 -10.79 -10.17 -20.92
N THR A 109 -9.86 -10.05 -19.96
CA THR A 109 -9.94 -9.04 -18.89
C THR A 109 -8.88 -7.99 -19.16
N ARG A 110 -9.28 -6.72 -19.18
CA ARG A 110 -8.37 -5.59 -19.40
C ARG A 110 -8.58 -4.51 -18.35
N GLU A 111 -7.47 -3.91 -17.92
CA GLU A 111 -7.50 -2.74 -17.09
C GLU A 111 -7.74 -1.49 -17.96
N VAL A 112 -8.72 -0.69 -17.56
CA VAL A 112 -9.08 0.58 -18.19
C VAL A 112 -8.91 1.71 -17.20
N LYS A 113 -8.69 2.91 -17.71
CA LYS A 113 -8.48 4.12 -16.93
C LYS A 113 -9.76 4.94 -16.93
N ILE A 114 -10.43 5.04 -15.79
CA ILE A 114 -11.70 5.74 -15.63
C ILE A 114 -11.47 7.00 -14.79
N PRO A 115 -11.76 8.21 -15.30
CA PRO A 115 -11.67 9.44 -14.52
C PRO A 115 -12.85 9.53 -13.55
N ILE A 116 -12.55 9.72 -12.27
CA ILE A 116 -13.53 9.86 -11.19
C ILE A 116 -13.26 11.17 -10.45
N LYS A 117 -14.31 11.95 -10.18
CA LYS A 117 -14.23 13.20 -9.44
C LYS A 117 -14.19 12.92 -7.93
N PRO A 118 -13.30 13.58 -7.17
CA PRO A 118 -13.34 13.49 -5.72
C PRO A 118 -14.60 14.13 -5.14
N GLY A 119 -14.96 13.70 -3.94
CA GLY A 119 -16.00 14.32 -3.17
C GLY A 119 -15.64 15.75 -2.73
N GLN A 120 -16.65 16.53 -2.38
CA GLN A 120 -16.46 17.90 -1.86
C GLN A 120 -16.14 17.92 -0.36
N LYS A 121 -16.23 16.77 0.30
CA LYS A 121 -15.95 16.58 1.73
C LYS A 121 -15.03 15.38 1.89
N LEU A 122 -14.21 15.43 2.93
CA LEU A 122 -13.40 14.29 3.32
C LEU A 122 -14.28 13.14 3.81
N GLY A 123 -13.89 11.93 3.48
CA GLY A 123 -14.59 10.73 3.93
C GLY A 123 -14.86 9.74 2.80
N LYS A 124 -15.72 8.79 3.09
CA LYS A 124 -16.13 7.73 2.16
C LYS A 124 -17.48 8.03 1.56
N GLU A 125 -17.63 7.72 0.28
CA GLU A 125 -18.91 7.70 -0.41
C GLU A 125 -18.96 6.46 -1.32
N GLU A 126 -20.15 5.93 -1.54
CA GLU A 126 -20.37 4.85 -2.51
C GLU A 126 -20.72 5.42 -3.87
N LEU A 127 -20.06 4.88 -4.88
CA LEU A 127 -20.25 5.21 -6.28
C LEU A 127 -20.61 3.93 -7.03
N LEU A 128 -21.76 3.91 -7.67
CA LEU A 128 -22.12 2.85 -8.59
C LEU A 128 -21.58 3.19 -9.98
N PHE A 129 -20.63 2.42 -10.46
CA PHE A 129 -20.19 2.41 -11.85
C PHE A 129 -21.04 1.42 -12.62
N ASN A 130 -21.74 1.87 -13.67
CA ASN A 130 -22.63 1.02 -14.44
C ASN A 130 -22.30 1.15 -15.94
N ILE A 131 -22.37 0.02 -16.65
CA ILE A 131 -22.13 -0.09 -18.12
C ILE A 131 -23.45 -0.45 -18.77
N PRO A 132 -24.28 0.53 -19.17
CA PRO A 132 -25.56 0.24 -19.82
C PRO A 132 -25.43 -0.26 -21.26
N GLN A 133 -24.33 0.10 -21.97
CA GLN A 133 -24.18 -0.27 -23.38
C GLN A 133 -22.76 -0.76 -23.70
N VAL A 134 -22.69 -1.73 -24.61
CA VAL A 134 -21.48 -2.29 -25.21
C VAL A 134 -21.65 -2.20 -26.73
N ASN A 135 -20.69 -1.63 -27.45
CA ASN A 135 -20.77 -1.38 -28.90
C ASN A 135 -22.07 -0.67 -29.33
N GLY A 136 -22.59 0.25 -28.49
CA GLY A 136 -23.84 0.96 -28.75
C GLY A 136 -25.12 0.12 -28.56
N GLN A 137 -25.01 -1.14 -28.15
CA GLN A 137 -26.12 -2.05 -27.86
C GLN A 137 -26.28 -2.23 -26.34
N TYR A 138 -27.41 -2.75 -25.91
CA TYR A 138 -27.65 -3.07 -24.51
C TYR A 138 -26.60 -4.03 -23.95
N ASN A 139 -26.09 -3.75 -22.77
CA ASN A 139 -25.16 -4.65 -22.08
C ASN A 139 -25.95 -5.82 -21.47
N GLU A 140 -25.74 -7.02 -21.97
CA GLU A 140 -26.44 -8.24 -21.56
C GLU A 140 -25.83 -8.88 -20.29
N ALA A 141 -24.75 -8.29 -19.73
CA ALA A 141 -24.14 -8.80 -18.51
C ALA A 141 -25.11 -8.72 -17.32
N SER A 142 -25.25 -9.79 -16.59
CA SER A 142 -26.06 -9.83 -15.37
C SER A 142 -25.54 -8.89 -14.27
N ALA A 143 -24.22 -8.62 -14.27
CA ALA A 143 -23.53 -7.71 -13.36
C ALA A 143 -22.73 -6.67 -14.16
N GLY A 144 -23.40 -5.91 -15.06
CA GLY A 144 -22.80 -4.81 -15.80
C GLY A 144 -22.44 -3.59 -14.95
N TYR A 145 -22.30 -3.76 -13.63
CA TYR A 145 -22.02 -2.69 -12.68
C TYR A 145 -21.06 -3.12 -11.57
N ALA A 146 -20.43 -2.13 -10.94
CA ALA A 146 -19.62 -2.33 -9.73
C ALA A 146 -19.83 -1.19 -8.74
N TYR A 147 -19.83 -1.52 -7.45
CA TYR A 147 -19.79 -0.53 -6.38
C TYR A 147 -18.34 -0.19 -6.04
N LEU A 148 -18.02 1.10 -6.03
CA LEU A 148 -16.72 1.62 -5.68
C LEU A 148 -16.83 2.39 -4.37
N THR A 149 -16.03 2.02 -3.38
CA THR A 149 -15.90 2.83 -2.16
C THR A 149 -14.86 3.93 -2.43
N CYS A 150 -15.32 5.14 -2.72
CA CYS A 150 -14.47 6.30 -2.97
C CYS A 150 -14.12 6.99 -1.65
N CYS A 151 -12.82 7.11 -1.37
CA CYS A 151 -12.29 7.77 -0.17
C CYS A 151 -11.69 9.11 -0.57
N THR A 152 -12.40 10.20 -0.33
CA THR A 152 -11.86 11.56 -0.56
C THR A 152 -10.94 11.94 0.60
N VAL A 153 -9.69 12.26 0.29
CA VAL A 153 -8.62 12.54 1.26
C VAL A 153 -7.92 13.86 0.94
N ASN A 154 -7.36 14.53 1.94
CA ASN A 154 -6.54 15.74 1.73
C ASN A 154 -5.20 15.42 1.08
N LYS A 155 -4.65 14.27 1.40
CA LYS A 155 -3.35 13.82 0.89
C LYS A 155 -3.46 12.36 0.44
N MET A 156 -2.99 12.09 -0.77
CA MET A 156 -2.96 10.71 -1.27
C MET A 156 -2.09 9.85 -0.36
N PRO A 157 -2.60 8.69 0.08
CA PRO A 157 -1.81 7.75 0.84
C PRO A 157 -0.70 7.18 -0.05
N HIS A 158 0.50 7.13 0.48
CA HIS A 158 1.61 6.43 -0.15
C HIS A 158 1.83 5.12 0.60
N LYS A 159 1.54 4.00 -0.06
CA LYS A 159 1.77 2.67 0.50
C LYS A 159 3.16 2.19 0.07
N ARG A 160 4.00 1.91 1.07
CA ARG A 160 5.25 1.21 0.88
C ARG A 160 5.12 -0.24 1.30
N VAL A 161 5.83 -1.09 0.61
CA VAL A 161 5.83 -2.53 0.86
C VAL A 161 7.06 -2.88 1.70
N LEU A 162 6.86 -3.60 2.80
CA LEU A 162 7.96 -4.20 3.55
C LEU A 162 8.41 -5.48 2.84
N VAL A 163 9.70 -5.59 2.56
CA VAL A 163 10.34 -6.81 2.10
C VAL A 163 11.31 -7.27 3.18
N GLU A 164 11.06 -8.41 3.78
CA GLU A 164 11.88 -9.00 4.83
C GLU A 164 12.64 -10.21 4.26
N ASP A 165 13.95 -10.15 4.29
CA ASP A 165 14.84 -11.26 3.95
C ASP A 165 15.39 -11.87 5.22
N TYR A 166 15.06 -13.12 5.47
CA TYR A 166 15.60 -13.90 6.58
C TYR A 166 16.78 -14.73 6.08
N ALA A 167 17.96 -14.44 6.59
CA ALA A 167 19.22 -14.95 6.10
C ALA A 167 20.14 -15.40 7.25
N GLY A 168 21.27 -16.00 6.91
CA GLY A 168 22.34 -16.33 7.84
C GLY A 168 23.70 -16.34 7.12
N MET A 169 24.74 -15.82 7.76
CA MET A 169 26.11 -15.82 7.20
C MET A 169 26.66 -17.23 6.93
N TRP A 170 26.11 -18.24 7.61
CA TRP A 170 26.45 -19.66 7.41
C TRP A 170 25.72 -20.31 6.23
N CYS A 171 24.70 -19.64 5.70
CA CYS A 171 23.82 -20.17 4.68
C CYS A 171 24.34 -19.78 3.29
N TRP A 172 24.83 -20.72 2.54
CA TRP A 172 25.42 -20.51 1.21
C TRP A 172 24.39 -20.22 0.11
N HIS A 173 23.11 -20.51 0.34
CA HIS A 173 22.00 -20.11 -0.55
C HIS A 173 21.46 -18.71 -0.25
N CYS A 174 21.76 -18.14 0.91
CA CYS A 174 21.21 -16.86 1.34
C CYS A 174 21.66 -15.64 0.49
N PRO A 175 22.81 -15.64 -0.20
CA PRO A 175 23.13 -14.57 -1.14
C PRO A 175 22.04 -14.30 -2.19
N ILE A 176 21.27 -15.33 -2.55
CA ILE A 176 20.15 -15.19 -3.50
C ILE A 176 19.10 -14.23 -2.94
N GLY A 177 18.66 -14.43 -1.70
CA GLY A 177 17.71 -13.55 -1.02
C GLY A 177 18.25 -12.13 -0.83
N LEU A 178 19.50 -12.02 -0.40
CA LEU A 178 20.17 -10.72 -0.22
C LEU A 178 20.25 -9.92 -1.51
N VAL A 179 20.64 -10.55 -2.62
CA VAL A 179 20.74 -9.90 -3.94
C VAL A 179 19.35 -9.48 -4.43
N ALA A 180 18.37 -10.35 -4.31
CA ALA A 180 17.00 -10.05 -4.73
C ALA A 180 16.42 -8.88 -3.92
N THR A 181 16.59 -8.88 -2.61
CA THR A 181 16.09 -7.82 -1.71
C THR A 181 16.77 -6.49 -1.98
N ASP A 182 18.08 -6.49 -2.18
CA ASP A 182 18.84 -5.28 -2.52
C ASP A 182 18.48 -4.75 -3.92
N ALA A 183 18.25 -5.64 -4.89
CA ALA A 183 17.82 -5.27 -6.23
C ALA A 183 16.43 -4.60 -6.21
N ILE A 184 15.46 -5.20 -5.52
CA ILE A 184 14.11 -4.64 -5.37
C ILE A 184 14.15 -3.28 -4.66
N ALA A 185 14.95 -3.15 -3.59
CA ALA A 185 15.10 -1.89 -2.88
C ALA A 185 15.70 -0.77 -3.75
N ARG A 186 16.60 -1.12 -4.68
CA ARG A 186 17.17 -0.18 -5.65
C ARG A 186 16.24 0.15 -6.81
N MET A 187 15.46 -0.83 -7.28
CA MET A 187 14.49 -0.62 -8.37
C MET A 187 13.30 0.23 -7.93
N TYR A 188 12.89 0.10 -6.67
CA TYR A 188 11.71 0.77 -6.10
C TYR A 188 12.05 1.50 -4.80
N PRO A 189 12.96 2.50 -4.84
CA PRO A 189 13.49 3.14 -3.62
C PRO A 189 12.43 3.89 -2.80
N ASP A 190 11.37 4.36 -3.46
CA ASP A 190 10.29 5.09 -2.81
C ASP A 190 9.14 4.19 -2.32
N ASP A 191 9.03 2.99 -2.88
CA ASP A 191 7.88 2.09 -2.65
C ASP A 191 8.24 0.87 -1.79
N VAL A 192 9.53 0.59 -1.60
CA VAL A 192 10.00 -0.59 -0.85
C VAL A 192 10.81 -0.18 0.37
N VAL A 193 10.50 -0.83 1.48
CA VAL A 193 11.32 -0.85 2.70
C VAL A 193 11.89 -2.26 2.83
N ALA A 194 13.20 -2.38 2.64
CA ALA A 194 13.90 -3.66 2.74
C ALA A 194 14.52 -3.83 4.13
N VAL A 195 14.38 -5.03 4.69
CA VAL A 195 14.95 -5.39 6.00
C VAL A 195 15.50 -6.80 5.91
N SER A 196 16.78 -6.99 6.27
CA SER A 196 17.41 -8.32 6.38
C SER A 196 17.55 -8.72 7.84
N VAL A 197 16.96 -9.85 8.20
CA VAL A 197 16.96 -10.41 9.56
C VAL A 197 17.89 -11.61 9.60
N HIS A 198 18.94 -11.52 10.38
CA HIS A 198 19.95 -12.57 10.48
C HIS A 198 19.63 -13.60 11.56
N LYS A 199 19.76 -14.88 11.19
CA LYS A 199 19.48 -16.05 12.05
C LYS A 199 20.77 -16.73 12.48
N THR A 200 21.01 -16.81 13.79
CA THR A 200 22.04 -17.66 14.41
C THR A 200 23.45 -17.50 13.80
N ASP A 201 23.87 -16.28 13.57
CA ASP A 201 25.18 -15.94 13.01
C ASP A 201 25.89 -14.85 13.84
N ASP A 202 27.04 -14.36 13.37
CA ASP A 202 27.80 -13.35 14.09
C ASP A 202 27.09 -11.98 14.13
N ILE A 203 26.24 -11.68 13.15
CA ILE A 203 25.41 -10.49 13.15
C ILE A 203 24.30 -10.65 14.20
N SER A 204 23.58 -11.75 14.18
CA SER A 204 22.46 -12.01 15.11
C SER A 204 22.92 -12.11 16.57
N LYS A 205 24.18 -12.47 16.84
CA LYS A 205 24.75 -12.49 18.21
C LYS A 205 24.94 -11.09 18.79
N VAL A 206 25.11 -10.09 17.93
CA VAL A 206 25.43 -8.71 18.34
C VAL A 206 24.17 -7.85 18.38
N VAL A 207 23.16 -8.18 17.56
CA VAL A 207 21.88 -7.49 17.58
C VAL A 207 20.96 -8.06 18.66
N SER A 208 19.96 -7.30 19.06
CA SER A 208 19.02 -7.69 20.11
C SER A 208 18.25 -8.96 19.75
N ARG A 209 18.78 -10.09 20.18
CA ARG A 209 18.34 -11.44 19.82
C ARG A 209 16.86 -11.71 20.11
N TRP A 210 16.37 -11.16 21.22
CA TRP A 210 15.02 -11.45 21.74
C TRP A 210 13.89 -10.97 20.84
N VAL A 211 14.14 -9.96 20.05
CA VAL A 211 13.09 -9.31 19.24
C VAL A 211 12.78 -10.07 17.96
N TYR A 212 13.74 -10.84 17.46
CA TYR A 212 13.61 -11.56 16.20
C TYR A 212 13.29 -13.04 16.33
N GLU A 213 13.44 -13.63 17.55
CA GLU A 213 13.27 -15.07 17.71
C GLU A 213 11.85 -15.52 17.31
N GLY A 214 10.80 -14.84 17.75
CA GLY A 214 9.44 -15.18 17.36
C GLY A 214 9.14 -15.00 15.88
N LEU A 215 9.75 -14.00 15.25
CA LEU A 215 9.64 -13.79 13.79
C LEU A 215 10.40 -14.87 13.00
N ILE A 216 11.60 -15.22 13.47
CA ILE A 216 12.43 -16.26 12.84
C ILE A 216 11.70 -17.59 12.87
N ASP A 217 11.09 -17.98 13.96
CA ASP A 217 10.37 -19.23 14.09
C ASP A 217 9.14 -19.28 13.20
N ARG A 218 8.46 -18.16 13.01
CA ARG A 218 7.27 -18.05 12.19
C ARG A 218 7.57 -17.96 10.70
N TYR A 219 8.54 -17.14 10.30
CA TYR A 219 8.75 -16.77 8.89
C TYR A 219 10.01 -17.40 8.28
N ALA A 220 10.94 -17.89 9.09
CA ALA A 220 12.25 -18.39 8.66
C ALA A 220 12.56 -19.80 9.16
N VAL A 221 11.60 -20.71 9.07
CA VAL A 221 11.84 -22.16 9.35
C VAL A 221 13.04 -22.66 8.53
N THR A 222 13.10 -22.24 7.28
CA THR A 222 14.26 -22.44 6.38
C THR A 222 14.71 -21.10 5.83
N VAL A 223 16.04 -20.93 5.63
CA VAL A 223 16.63 -19.74 5.00
C VAL A 223 17.35 -20.12 3.69
N PRO A 224 17.40 -19.24 2.67
CA PRO A 224 16.81 -17.90 2.65
C PRO A 224 15.26 -17.95 2.64
N ALA A 225 14.63 -16.96 3.26
CA ALA A 225 13.21 -16.78 3.19
C ALA A 225 12.89 -15.30 3.01
N VAL A 226 12.37 -14.94 1.84
CA VAL A 226 11.98 -13.55 1.55
C VAL A 226 10.47 -13.44 1.57
N TRP A 227 9.98 -12.50 2.37
CA TRP A 227 8.56 -12.23 2.53
C TRP A 227 8.21 -10.82 2.07
N VAL A 228 7.10 -10.71 1.37
CA VAL A 228 6.53 -9.44 0.92
C VAL A 228 5.30 -9.16 1.77
N ALA A 229 5.34 -8.09 2.55
CA ALA A 229 4.26 -7.65 3.45
C ALA A 229 3.78 -8.75 4.45
N ARG A 230 4.62 -9.73 4.75
CA ARG A 230 4.31 -10.93 5.55
C ARG A 230 3.09 -11.73 5.06
N ASP A 231 2.68 -11.51 3.84
CA ASP A 231 1.53 -12.17 3.20
C ASP A 231 1.98 -13.18 2.14
N ASN A 232 3.00 -12.84 1.38
CA ASN A 232 3.49 -13.66 0.30
C ASN A 232 4.98 -14.00 0.51
N LYS A 233 5.26 -15.30 0.62
CA LYS A 233 6.64 -15.79 0.57
C LYS A 233 7.07 -15.82 -0.89
N ALA A 234 8.14 -15.12 -1.21
CA ALA A 234 8.69 -15.15 -2.54
C ALA A 234 9.23 -16.55 -2.87
N ALA A 235 8.90 -17.05 -4.05
CA ALA A 235 9.35 -18.34 -4.56
C ALA A 235 10.01 -18.14 -5.93
N GLY A 236 11.02 -18.95 -6.23
CA GLY A 236 11.63 -18.98 -7.56
C GLY A 236 12.50 -17.78 -7.87
N PHE A 237 13.49 -17.50 -7.01
CA PHE A 237 14.52 -16.53 -7.33
C PHE A 237 15.32 -17.00 -8.54
N ASP A 238 15.58 -16.10 -9.48
CA ASP A 238 16.58 -16.36 -10.52
C ASP A 238 17.97 -16.38 -9.88
N ILE A 239 18.54 -17.58 -9.83
CA ILE A 239 19.83 -17.83 -9.20
C ILE A 239 21.02 -17.42 -10.10
N THR A 240 20.78 -17.13 -11.36
CA THR A 240 21.85 -16.89 -12.33
C THR A 240 22.68 -15.69 -11.93
N ASP A 241 22.03 -14.59 -11.56
CA ASP A 241 22.72 -13.39 -11.10
C ASP A 241 23.35 -13.58 -9.70
N ALA A 242 22.70 -14.33 -8.84
CA ALA A 242 23.23 -14.63 -7.52
C ALA A 242 24.43 -15.59 -7.58
N ALA A 243 24.44 -16.54 -8.51
CA ALA A 243 25.59 -17.44 -8.73
C ALA A 243 26.83 -16.68 -9.19
N ASN A 244 26.68 -15.62 -9.98
CA ASN A 244 27.77 -14.73 -10.38
C ASN A 244 28.28 -13.85 -9.21
N TYR A 245 27.52 -13.74 -8.13
CA TYR A 245 27.86 -12.93 -6.96
C TYR A 245 28.68 -13.68 -5.92
N VAL A 246 28.60 -15.00 -5.89
CA VAL A 246 29.22 -15.85 -4.86
C VAL A 246 29.96 -16.99 -5.49
N GLU A 247 31.27 -16.83 -5.61
CA GLU A 247 32.21 -17.92 -5.99
C GLU A 247 32.57 -18.81 -4.79
N GLY A 248 31.66 -19.08 -3.89
CA GLY A 248 31.88 -20.02 -2.82
C GLY A 248 31.67 -19.47 -1.41
N TRP A 249 31.67 -20.39 -0.47
CA TRP A 249 31.38 -20.19 0.93
C TRP A 249 32.21 -19.12 1.66
N SER A 250 33.46 -18.94 1.28
CA SER A 250 34.37 -17.95 1.88
C SER A 250 33.96 -16.51 1.55
N GLN A 251 33.31 -16.29 0.43
CA GLN A 251 32.89 -14.95 0.01
C GLN A 251 31.68 -14.46 0.77
N VAL A 252 30.77 -15.33 1.21
CA VAL A 252 29.60 -14.95 2.02
C VAL A 252 30.04 -14.27 3.32
N LYS A 253 31.11 -14.74 3.95
CA LYS A 253 31.68 -14.12 5.16
C LYS A 253 32.30 -12.75 4.93
N GLY A 254 32.80 -12.50 3.72
CA GLY A 254 33.41 -11.23 3.33
C GLY A 254 32.44 -10.19 2.78
N MET A 255 31.18 -10.55 2.56
CA MET A 255 30.19 -9.65 2.00
C MET A 255 29.85 -8.47 2.94
N VAL A 256 29.53 -7.35 2.35
CA VAL A 256 28.89 -6.24 3.04
C VAL A 256 27.40 -6.47 2.98
N TYR A 257 26.81 -6.69 4.13
CA TYR A 257 25.36 -6.90 4.24
C TYR A 257 24.65 -5.57 4.30
N ASN A 258 23.71 -5.34 3.38
CA ASN A 258 22.84 -4.19 3.36
C ASN A 258 21.52 -4.49 4.08
N HIS A 259 20.79 -3.45 4.47
CA HIS A 259 19.46 -3.54 5.06
C HIS A 259 19.36 -4.38 6.35
N VAL A 260 20.46 -4.64 7.01
CA VAL A 260 20.50 -5.48 8.22
C VAL A 260 19.73 -4.81 9.36
N ALA A 261 18.78 -5.54 9.91
CA ALA A 261 18.08 -5.12 11.12
C ALA A 261 19.02 -5.32 12.32
N ILE A 262 19.38 -4.23 12.99
CA ILE A 262 20.31 -4.23 14.13
C ILE A 262 19.60 -4.14 15.47
N GLU A 263 18.43 -3.52 15.50
CA GLU A 263 17.57 -3.43 16.67
C GLU A 263 16.13 -3.28 16.22
N SER A 264 15.20 -3.86 16.97
CA SER A 264 13.77 -3.70 16.69
C SER A 264 12.95 -3.67 17.97
N GLN A 265 11.79 -3.07 17.89
CA GLN A 265 10.81 -3.01 18.95
C GLN A 265 9.41 -3.28 18.38
N GLY A 266 8.65 -4.12 19.05
CA GLY A 266 7.25 -4.37 18.70
C GLY A 266 7.01 -5.06 17.36
N MET A 267 7.99 -5.72 16.75
CA MET A 267 7.85 -6.33 15.42
C MET A 267 6.92 -7.55 15.39
N ASP A 268 6.68 -8.15 16.54
CA ASP A 268 5.79 -9.31 16.72
C ASP A 268 4.33 -8.89 16.95
N ASN A 269 4.10 -8.04 17.94
CA ASN A 269 2.79 -7.72 18.47
C ASN A 269 2.46 -6.22 18.43
N GLY A 270 3.35 -5.40 17.88
CA GLY A 270 3.28 -3.95 17.97
C GLY A 270 3.84 -3.40 19.27
N LEU A 271 4.08 -2.13 19.27
CA LEU A 271 4.37 -1.38 20.49
C LEU A 271 3.06 -1.20 21.25
N GLU A 272 3.04 -1.47 22.54
CA GLU A 272 1.82 -1.53 23.35
C GLU A 272 1.00 -0.24 23.26
N ASP A 273 1.65 0.90 23.33
CA ASP A 273 1.02 2.22 23.28
C ASP A 273 0.74 2.72 21.86
N SER A 274 1.09 1.93 20.81
CA SER A 274 0.93 2.30 19.42
C SER A 274 -0.32 1.73 18.76
N LYS A 275 -1.14 0.97 19.51
CA LYS A 275 -2.38 0.42 18.99
C LYS A 275 -3.33 1.53 18.56
N MET A 276 -3.79 1.42 17.34
CA MET A 276 -4.68 2.40 16.74
C MET A 276 -6.01 1.73 16.45
N THR A 277 -7.04 2.17 17.16
CA THR A 277 -8.43 1.83 16.92
C THR A 277 -9.15 3.09 16.46
N ASP A 278 -10.09 2.97 15.55
CA ASP A 278 -11.01 4.05 15.18
C ASP A 278 -10.33 5.33 14.65
N PHE A 279 -9.70 5.22 13.47
CA PHE A 279 -9.21 6.40 12.76
C PHE A 279 -10.34 7.20 12.12
N ARG A 280 -10.35 8.50 12.39
CA ARG A 280 -11.13 9.45 11.61
C ARG A 280 -10.34 9.90 10.37
N ALA A 281 -11.04 10.33 9.33
CA ALA A 281 -10.37 10.97 8.21
C ALA A 281 -9.56 12.19 8.71
N ASP A 282 -8.32 12.31 8.25
CA ASP A 282 -7.32 13.33 8.65
C ASP A 282 -6.86 13.29 10.12
N GLU A 283 -7.22 12.30 10.89
CA GLU A 283 -6.66 12.13 12.22
C GLU A 283 -5.18 11.75 12.12
N VAL A 284 -4.32 12.49 12.83
CA VAL A 284 -2.91 12.19 12.98
C VAL A 284 -2.66 11.63 14.37
N LYS A 285 -2.22 10.38 14.43
CA LYS A 285 -1.74 9.76 15.68
C LYS A 285 -0.23 9.73 15.68
N THR A 286 0.37 10.14 16.79
CA THR A 286 1.82 10.15 16.96
C THR A 286 2.19 9.15 18.04
N HIS A 287 3.19 8.34 17.72
CA HIS A 287 3.86 7.46 18.69
C HIS A 287 5.35 7.78 18.71
N SER A 288 5.96 7.71 19.88
CA SER A 288 7.39 7.95 20.07
C SER A 288 8.02 6.75 20.77
N THR A 289 9.16 6.30 20.27
CA THR A 289 9.95 5.26 20.90
C THR A 289 11.42 5.64 20.85
N THR A 290 12.24 5.04 21.72
CA THR A 290 13.67 5.30 21.81
C THR A 290 14.44 3.98 21.68
N PHE A 291 15.41 3.98 20.80
CA PHE A 291 16.40 2.92 20.71
C PHE A 291 17.62 3.31 21.52
N GLU A 292 17.83 2.64 22.65
CA GLU A 292 18.97 2.91 23.53
C GLU A 292 20.15 1.99 23.15
N GLY A 293 21.30 2.59 22.94
CA GLY A 293 22.53 1.82 22.80
C GLY A 293 22.86 1.31 21.42
N VAL A 294 22.21 1.81 20.34
CA VAL A 294 22.61 1.52 18.94
C VAL A 294 24.12 1.75 18.72
N ASN A 295 24.71 2.67 19.46
CA ASN A 295 26.14 2.94 19.45
C ASN A 295 27.03 1.80 19.96
N LYS A 296 26.47 0.81 20.63
CA LYS A 296 27.20 -0.36 21.18
C LYS A 296 27.50 -1.41 20.11
N TYR A 297 26.78 -1.39 19.00
CA TYR A 297 26.91 -2.42 17.99
C TYR A 297 28.16 -2.23 17.13
N SER A 298 29.16 -3.12 17.34
CA SER A 298 30.43 -3.09 16.63
C SER A 298 30.32 -3.47 15.14
N VAL A 299 29.21 -4.09 14.74
CA VAL A 299 28.93 -4.46 13.34
C VAL A 299 28.62 -3.26 12.45
N ILE A 300 28.27 -2.11 13.04
CA ILE A 300 27.98 -0.89 12.30
C ILE A 300 29.29 -0.23 11.90
N ARG A 301 29.70 -0.40 10.66
CA ARG A 301 30.91 0.21 10.11
C ARG A 301 30.72 1.68 9.74
N ASP A 302 29.55 2.03 9.22
CA ASP A 302 29.23 3.39 8.78
C ASP A 302 27.87 3.82 9.37
N ARG A 303 27.93 4.67 10.38
CA ARG A 303 26.74 5.15 11.10
C ARG A 303 25.89 6.10 10.27
N SER A 304 26.44 6.72 9.23
CA SER A 304 25.67 7.60 8.34
C SER A 304 24.63 6.83 7.51
N LYS A 305 24.79 5.50 7.43
CA LYS A 305 23.89 4.58 6.72
C LYS A 305 22.81 3.95 7.61
N ILE A 306 22.74 4.36 8.88
CA ILE A 306 21.65 3.88 9.75
C ILE A 306 20.34 4.50 9.28
N GLU A 307 19.36 3.63 9.10
CA GLU A 307 17.98 4.00 8.80
C GLU A 307 17.05 3.49 9.88
N ILE A 308 15.93 4.16 10.06
CA ILE A 308 14.82 3.69 10.89
C ILE A 308 13.71 3.25 9.95
N ALA A 309 13.26 2.02 10.09
CA ALA A 309 12.07 1.50 9.43
C ALA A 309 10.92 1.45 10.43
N ALA A 310 9.79 2.02 10.09
CA ALA A 310 8.54 1.93 10.82
C ALA A 310 7.56 1.06 10.03
N VAL A 311 6.88 0.15 10.72
CA VAL A 311 5.97 -0.81 10.10
C VAL A 311 4.61 -0.70 10.75
N LEU A 312 3.57 -0.54 9.93
CA LEU A 312 2.18 -0.60 10.35
C LEU A 312 1.62 -1.96 9.97
N PHE A 313 1.15 -2.71 10.95
CA PHE A 313 0.57 -4.01 10.68
C PHE A 313 -0.79 -4.21 11.37
N ASN A 314 -1.56 -5.09 10.79
CA ASN A 314 -2.86 -5.48 11.30
C ASN A 314 -2.67 -6.57 12.37
N THR A 315 -2.96 -6.25 13.62
CA THR A 315 -2.76 -7.19 14.75
C THR A 315 -3.65 -8.43 14.68
N LYS A 316 -4.76 -8.38 13.93
CA LYS A 316 -5.65 -9.54 13.77
C LYS A 316 -5.15 -10.53 12.72
N THR A 317 -4.56 -10.03 11.64
CA THR A 317 -4.12 -10.85 10.50
C THR A 317 -2.61 -11.07 10.46
N GLY A 318 -1.83 -10.26 11.17
CA GLY A 318 -0.36 -10.21 11.11
C GLY A 318 0.19 -9.59 9.82
N LYS A 319 -0.67 -9.18 8.88
CA LYS A 319 -0.25 -8.59 7.60
C LYS A 319 0.27 -7.16 7.78
N ILE A 320 1.24 -6.79 6.96
CA ILE A 320 1.78 -5.44 6.91
C ILE A 320 0.89 -4.57 6.03
N GLU A 321 0.34 -3.52 6.61
CA GLU A 321 -0.52 -2.57 5.91
C GLU A 321 0.29 -1.46 5.22
N ASN A 322 1.36 -0.99 5.86
CA ASN A 322 2.26 0.02 5.31
C ASN A 322 3.62 -0.02 6.00
N ALA A 323 4.64 0.55 5.35
CA ALA A 323 5.95 0.75 5.93
C ALA A 323 6.49 2.14 5.58
N ALA A 324 7.42 2.63 6.38
CA ALA A 324 8.13 3.87 6.11
C ALA A 324 9.59 3.73 6.55
N ARG A 325 10.50 4.46 5.90
CA ARG A 325 11.89 4.55 6.33
C ARG A 325 12.39 5.98 6.31
N CYS A 326 13.35 6.26 7.17
CA CYS A 326 14.09 7.51 7.15
C CYS A 326 15.54 7.28 7.60
N SER A 327 16.46 8.07 7.08
CA SER A 327 17.84 8.07 7.54
C SER A 327 17.98 8.79 8.88
N VAL A 328 18.87 8.27 9.73
CA VAL A 328 19.26 8.92 10.99
C VAL A 328 20.30 10.00 10.66
N ARG A 329 19.95 11.26 10.84
CA ARG A 329 20.90 12.37 10.69
C ARG A 329 21.59 12.63 12.02
N ASN A 330 22.93 12.70 12.00
CA ASN A 330 23.78 12.91 13.18
C ASN A 330 23.72 14.32 13.79
N HIS A 331 22.63 15.00 13.73
CA HIS A 331 22.47 16.31 14.36
C HIS A 331 21.26 16.31 15.25
N GLY A 332 21.50 16.11 16.50
CA GLY A 332 20.82 16.56 17.73
C GLY A 332 19.30 16.71 17.80
N THR A 333 18.57 16.52 16.75
CA THR A 333 17.11 16.42 16.73
C THR A 333 16.66 15.83 15.40
N THR A 334 16.71 14.53 15.29
CA THR A 334 16.05 13.81 14.19
C THR A 334 14.72 13.26 14.64
N GLY A 335 13.89 14.15 15.14
CA GLY A 335 12.48 13.84 15.05
C GLY A 335 12.00 14.51 13.77
N ILE A 336 11.25 13.82 12.91
CA ILE A 336 10.05 14.44 12.43
C ILE A 336 9.32 14.79 13.72
N ARG A 337 9.61 15.96 14.27
CA ARG A 337 8.67 16.55 15.20
C ARG A 337 7.42 16.70 14.35
N PRO A 338 6.32 16.01 14.64
CA PRO A 338 5.07 16.58 14.24
C PRO A 338 5.22 18.01 14.71
N ASN A 339 4.86 18.98 13.90
CA ASN A 339 4.57 20.29 14.41
C ASN A 339 3.49 20.07 15.47
N LEU A 340 3.93 19.64 16.66
CA LEU A 340 3.23 20.01 17.86
C LEU A 340 3.26 21.52 17.70
N VAL A 341 2.12 22.05 17.36
CA VAL A 341 1.77 23.39 17.71
C VAL A 341 1.83 23.36 19.24
N GLN A 342 3.04 23.32 19.80
CA GLN A 342 3.29 24.03 21.02
C GLN A 342 2.80 25.43 20.63
N GLU A 343 1.73 25.85 21.27
CA GLU A 343 1.49 27.26 21.40
C GLU A 343 2.84 27.83 21.78
N GLN A 344 3.57 28.32 20.77
CA GLN A 344 4.77 29.09 21.02
C GLN A 344 4.23 30.21 21.87
N LYS A 345 4.57 30.20 23.17
CA LYS A 345 4.37 31.36 24.00
C LYS A 345 4.92 32.49 23.16
N LYS A 346 4.01 33.30 22.65
CA LYS A 346 4.36 34.45 21.82
C LYS A 346 5.42 35.21 22.58
N PRO A 347 6.56 35.50 21.97
CA PRO A 347 7.63 36.20 22.69
C PRO A 347 7.02 37.48 23.29
N GLU A 348 6.94 37.54 24.61
CA GLU A 348 6.46 38.73 25.31
C GLU A 348 7.52 39.83 25.20
N GLY A 349 7.12 40.97 24.72
CA GLY A 349 8.01 42.11 24.56
C GLY A 349 7.86 42.81 23.22
N ILE A 350 8.61 43.89 23.11
CA ILE A 350 8.70 44.69 21.89
C ILE A 350 10.04 44.40 21.21
N TYR A 351 9.99 44.09 19.93
CA TYR A 351 11.17 43.79 19.11
C TYR A 351 11.17 44.71 17.87
N ASP A 352 12.34 45.15 17.45
CA ASP A 352 12.50 45.83 16.17
C ASP A 352 12.36 44.88 14.97
N MET A 353 12.37 45.41 13.76
CA MET A 353 12.24 44.61 12.54
C MET A 353 13.45 43.69 12.27
N GLN A 354 14.54 43.83 12.98
CA GLN A 354 15.72 42.98 12.98
C GLN A 354 15.68 41.92 14.08
N GLY A 355 14.58 41.84 14.87
CA GLY A 355 14.40 40.87 15.94
C GLY A 355 15.11 41.19 17.25
N ARG A 356 15.67 42.38 17.42
CA ARG A 356 16.32 42.81 18.67
C ARG A 356 15.28 43.32 19.65
N LYS A 357 15.38 42.91 20.90
CA LYS A 357 14.47 43.35 21.96
C LYS A 357 14.69 44.81 22.27
N VAL A 358 13.63 45.58 22.24
CA VAL A 358 13.63 47.01 22.61
C VAL A 358 13.41 47.13 24.12
N ASN A 359 14.42 47.65 24.81
CA ASN A 359 14.35 47.91 26.24
C ASN A 359 14.02 49.39 26.44
N GLY A 360 12.88 49.67 27.07
CA GLY A 360 12.40 51.04 27.32
C GLY A 360 11.26 51.47 26.39
N LYS A 361 10.98 52.80 26.35
CA LYS A 361 9.87 53.33 25.56
C LYS A 361 10.29 53.38 24.07
N PRO A 362 9.60 52.67 23.19
CA PRO A 362 9.95 52.62 21.76
C PRO A 362 9.69 54.00 21.11
N THR A 363 10.55 54.39 20.17
CA THR A 363 10.33 55.54 19.30
C THR A 363 9.27 55.23 18.25
N PRO A 364 8.63 56.24 17.63
CA PRO A 364 7.68 55.99 16.54
C PRO A 364 8.31 55.12 15.45
N GLY A 365 7.63 54.05 15.06
CA GLY A 365 8.16 53.09 14.10
C GLY A 365 7.34 51.78 14.02
N ILE A 366 7.86 50.81 13.26
CA ILE A 366 7.24 49.48 13.11
C ILE A 366 8.00 48.50 14.01
N TYR A 367 7.24 47.78 14.85
CA TYR A 367 7.75 46.83 15.83
C TYR A 367 6.95 45.51 15.79
N ILE A 368 7.52 44.48 16.37
CA ILE A 368 6.81 43.24 16.69
C ILE A 368 6.49 43.26 18.20
N VAL A 369 5.23 43.46 18.52
CA VAL A 369 4.75 43.49 19.92
C VAL A 369 3.96 42.22 20.19
N ASN A 370 4.44 41.38 21.12
CA ASN A 370 3.84 40.11 21.48
C ASN A 370 3.55 39.25 20.24
N GLY A 371 4.51 39.18 19.30
CA GLY A 371 4.38 38.39 18.07
C GLY A 371 3.49 38.99 16.98
N LYS A 372 3.02 40.26 17.13
CA LYS A 372 2.23 40.97 16.10
C LYS A 372 2.95 42.21 15.60
N LYS A 373 2.95 42.41 14.29
CA LYS A 373 3.48 43.67 13.68
C LYS A 373 2.58 44.84 14.08
N THR A 374 3.17 45.82 14.73
CA THR A 374 2.47 46.97 15.31
C THR A 374 3.19 48.27 14.92
N VAL A 375 2.43 49.27 14.55
CA VAL A 375 2.95 50.66 14.32
C VAL A 375 2.80 51.43 15.62
N ILE A 376 3.90 51.87 16.19
CA ILE A 376 3.91 52.78 17.34
C ILE A 376 4.09 54.21 16.81
N ARG A 377 3.18 55.08 17.19
CA ARG A 377 3.15 56.51 16.80
C ARG A 377 3.65 57.40 17.91
#